data_fa03b925572d33349d7ebd96d6ef85f1
#
_entry.id   fa03b925572d33349d7ebd96d6ef85f1
#
_cell.length_a   1.000
_cell.length_b   1.000
_cell.length_c   1.000
_cell.angle_alpha   90.00
_cell.angle_beta   90.00
_cell.angle_gamma   90.00
#
_symmetry.space_group_name_H-M   'P 1'
#
loop_
_entity.id
_entity.type
_entity.pdbx_description
1 polymer ?
#
loop_
_entity_poly.entity_id
_entity_poly.type
_entity_poly.pdbx_seq_one_letter_code
_entity_poly.pdbx_strand_id
1 'polypeptide(L)'
;DLYPKNFRPSQINKFQLTTEVGKSLDLALDTGAFGISRFAFDDYLYQKCKALGVECLTQTKIHDCVFENPHFNISSSKGRYQAHYAVGAFGKKSNLDRVLNRSIKPEKSSYLGVKYHVRTDFAIDTVALHNFRGGYCGVNKIEDDVYNICYLTKGNNFKQSGSIESMETDILFKNPYIRELFKSSDF
;
A
#
# COMPACT_ATOMS: atom_id res chain seq x y z
N ASP A 1 -12.99 -16.34 9.57
CA ASP A 1 -13.29 -15.13 8.81
C ASP A 1 -12.27 -14.04 9.16
N LEU A 2 -11.50 -13.56 8.18
CA LEU A 2 -10.48 -12.51 8.33
C LEU A 2 -11.01 -11.13 7.93
N TYR A 3 -12.30 -11.00 7.66
CA TYR A 3 -12.90 -9.71 7.34
C TYR A 3 -12.97 -8.82 8.59
N PRO A 4 -12.40 -7.59 8.57
CA PRO A 4 -12.23 -6.75 9.74
C PRO A 4 -13.50 -5.93 10.09
N LYS A 5 -14.59 -6.59 10.42
CA LYS A 5 -15.92 -5.98 10.68
C LYS A 5 -15.89 -4.81 11.68
N ASN A 6 -15.03 -4.90 12.68
CA ASN A 6 -14.93 -3.90 13.75
C ASN A 6 -14.42 -2.52 13.28
N PHE A 7 -13.69 -2.49 12.17
CA PHE A 7 -13.17 -1.25 11.58
C PHE A 7 -14.14 -0.61 10.58
N ARG A 8 -15.31 -1.23 10.33
CA ARG A 8 -16.31 -0.75 9.37
C ARG A 8 -15.69 -0.34 8.04
N PRO A 9 -14.92 -1.24 7.40
CA PRO A 9 -14.25 -0.92 6.15
C PRO A 9 -15.27 -0.51 5.09
N SER A 10 -14.91 0.43 4.25
CA SER A 10 -15.79 0.90 3.18
C SER A 10 -16.07 -0.23 2.20
N GLN A 11 -17.35 -0.47 1.90
CA GLN A 11 -17.77 -1.45 0.89
C GLN A 11 -17.64 -0.83 -0.49
N ILE A 12 -16.90 -1.48 -1.37
CA ILE A 12 -16.64 -1.00 -2.73
C ILE A 12 -17.26 -1.99 -3.70
N ASN A 13 -18.17 -1.51 -4.54
CA ASN A 13 -18.86 -2.29 -5.55
C ASN A 13 -18.84 -1.65 -6.94
N LYS A 14 -18.12 -0.53 -7.09
CA LYS A 14 -17.93 0.19 -8.34
C LYS A 14 -16.46 0.45 -8.62
N PHE A 15 -16.12 0.38 -9.89
CA PHE A 15 -14.82 0.74 -10.40
C PHE A 15 -14.94 1.82 -11.46
N GLN A 16 -14.17 2.89 -11.33
CA GLN A 16 -14.10 3.93 -12.34
C GLN A 16 -12.69 4.01 -12.94
N LEU A 17 -12.62 4.04 -14.26
CA LEU A 17 -11.36 4.25 -14.99
C LEU A 17 -11.48 5.52 -15.83
N THR A 18 -10.50 6.42 -15.76
CA THR A 18 -10.47 7.59 -16.62
C THR A 18 -9.19 7.69 -17.45
N THR A 19 -9.32 8.19 -18.66
CA THR A 19 -8.18 8.53 -19.53
C THR A 19 -7.57 9.87 -19.12
N GLU A 20 -6.38 10.16 -19.64
CA GLU A 20 -5.68 11.44 -19.41
C GLU A 20 -6.53 12.68 -19.77
N VAL A 21 -7.43 12.54 -20.74
CA VAL A 21 -8.30 13.62 -21.23
C VAL A 21 -9.70 13.60 -20.61
N GLY A 22 -9.91 12.78 -19.58
CA GLY A 22 -11.16 12.76 -18.82
C GLY A 22 -12.31 11.95 -19.46
N LYS A 23 -12.04 11.02 -20.40
CA LYS A 23 -13.06 10.02 -20.77
C LYS A 23 -13.16 9.01 -19.64
N SER A 24 -14.39 8.72 -19.19
CA SER A 24 -14.68 7.79 -18.09
C SER A 24 -15.28 6.49 -18.57
N LEU A 25 -14.95 5.41 -17.87
CA LEU A 25 -15.61 4.11 -17.94
C LEU A 25 -15.93 3.68 -16.51
N ASP A 26 -17.20 3.39 -16.25
CA ASP A 26 -17.70 2.94 -14.96
C ASP A 26 -18.17 1.49 -15.06
N LEU A 27 -17.74 0.65 -14.13
CA LEU A 27 -18.01 -0.79 -14.09
C LEU A 27 -18.50 -1.19 -12.71
N ALA A 28 -19.42 -2.17 -12.66
CA ALA A 28 -19.75 -2.87 -11.43
C ALA A 28 -18.61 -3.83 -11.05
N LEU A 29 -18.35 -3.97 -9.74
CA LEU A 29 -17.48 -4.99 -9.18
C LEU A 29 -18.33 -6.08 -8.53
N ASP A 30 -18.66 -7.11 -9.28
CA ASP A 30 -19.57 -8.17 -8.84
C ASP A 30 -19.09 -8.93 -7.60
N THR A 31 -17.79 -9.12 -7.49
CA THR A 31 -17.16 -9.75 -6.31
C THR A 31 -17.07 -8.81 -5.11
N GLY A 32 -17.28 -7.51 -5.33
CA GLY A 32 -17.04 -6.48 -4.33
C GLY A 32 -15.59 -6.36 -3.90
N ALA A 33 -15.32 -5.31 -3.13
CA ALA A 33 -14.04 -5.09 -2.46
C ALA A 33 -14.30 -4.31 -1.16
N PHE A 34 -13.27 -4.07 -0.37
CA PHE A 34 -13.37 -3.18 0.77
C PHE A 34 -12.11 -2.31 0.90
N GLY A 35 -12.33 -1.08 1.36
CA GLY A 35 -11.27 -0.13 1.64
C GLY A 35 -10.94 -0.11 3.12
N ILE A 36 -9.66 -0.28 3.44
CA ILE A 36 -9.11 -0.20 4.79
C ILE A 36 -7.64 0.25 4.71
N SER A 37 -7.18 1.02 5.67
CA SER A 37 -5.76 1.35 5.75
C SER A 37 -4.91 0.12 6.11
N ARG A 38 -3.67 0.10 5.64
CA ARG A 38 -2.73 -0.95 6.05
C ARG A 38 -2.46 -0.94 7.54
N PHE A 39 -2.48 0.24 8.16
CA PHE A 39 -2.31 0.37 9.60
C PHE A 39 -3.41 -0.36 10.37
N ALA A 40 -4.68 -0.07 10.07
CA ALA A 40 -5.82 -0.71 10.72
C ALA A 40 -5.88 -2.22 10.43
N PHE A 41 -5.60 -2.63 9.19
CA PHE A 41 -5.62 -4.03 8.81
C PHE A 41 -4.48 -4.84 9.43
N ASP A 42 -3.26 -4.29 9.46
CA ASP A 42 -2.11 -4.96 10.08
C ASP A 42 -2.31 -5.09 11.61
N ASP A 43 -2.86 -4.05 12.29
CA ASP A 43 -3.22 -4.16 13.70
C ASP A 43 -4.31 -5.20 13.95
N TYR A 44 -5.34 -5.24 13.12
CA TYR A 44 -6.39 -6.27 13.21
C TYR A 44 -5.81 -7.68 13.14
N LEU A 45 -4.93 -7.94 12.17
CA LEU A 45 -4.29 -9.25 12.02
C LEU A 45 -3.38 -9.58 13.22
N TYR A 46 -2.66 -8.58 13.72
CA TYR A 46 -1.84 -8.71 14.94
C TYR A 46 -2.69 -9.12 16.15
N GLN A 47 -3.81 -8.44 16.39
CA GLN A 47 -4.72 -8.79 17.49
C GLN A 47 -5.33 -10.18 17.31
N LYS A 48 -5.65 -10.58 16.10
CA LYS A 48 -6.10 -11.95 15.79
C LYS A 48 -5.04 -13.00 16.10
N CYS A 49 -3.80 -12.77 15.72
CA CYS A 49 -2.68 -13.67 16.05
C CYS A 49 -2.55 -13.83 17.57
N LYS A 50 -2.58 -12.73 18.31
CA LYS A 50 -2.52 -12.78 19.80
C LYS A 50 -3.69 -13.55 20.40
N ALA A 51 -4.90 -13.34 19.92
CA ALA A 51 -6.09 -14.03 20.41
C ALA A 51 -6.06 -15.55 20.15
N LEU A 52 -5.30 -15.97 19.12
CA LEU A 52 -5.06 -17.38 18.80
C LEU A 52 -3.85 -17.98 19.52
N GLY A 53 -3.24 -17.24 20.46
CA GLY A 53 -2.08 -17.71 21.24
C GLY A 53 -0.74 -17.63 20.50
N VAL A 54 -0.68 -16.91 19.36
CA VAL A 54 0.59 -16.71 18.66
C VAL A 54 1.44 -15.69 19.44
N GLU A 55 2.66 -16.05 19.76
CA GLU A 55 3.63 -15.14 20.36
C GLU A 55 4.10 -14.11 19.32
N CYS A 56 3.80 -12.84 19.56
CA CYS A 56 4.13 -11.73 18.66
C CYS A 56 5.19 -10.83 19.29
N LEU A 57 6.42 -10.94 18.83
CA LEU A 57 7.56 -10.19 19.34
C LEU A 57 7.73 -8.87 18.55
N THR A 58 7.05 -7.81 18.99
CA THR A 58 7.21 -6.48 18.41
C THR A 58 8.56 -5.86 18.78
N GLN A 59 8.99 -4.83 18.03
CA GLN A 59 10.29 -4.16 18.23
C GLN A 59 11.46 -5.15 18.28
N THR A 60 11.37 -6.21 17.51
CA THR A 60 12.37 -7.29 17.45
C THR A 60 12.93 -7.37 16.04
N LYS A 61 14.17 -6.98 15.88
CA LYS A 61 14.87 -7.03 14.59
C LYS A 61 15.55 -8.39 14.45
N ILE A 62 15.26 -9.09 13.37
CA ILE A 62 15.98 -10.31 13.00
C ILE A 62 17.30 -9.93 12.30
N HIS A 63 18.39 -10.49 12.77
CA HIS A 63 19.73 -10.29 12.24
C HIS A 63 20.14 -11.40 11.29
N ASP A 64 19.78 -12.63 11.62
CA ASP A 64 20.17 -13.83 10.88
C ASP A 64 19.16 -14.96 11.05
N CYS A 65 19.12 -15.87 10.06
CA CYS A 65 18.31 -17.06 10.08
C CYS A 65 19.04 -18.17 9.31
N VAL A 66 19.66 -19.10 10.02
CA VAL A 66 20.49 -20.18 9.45
C VAL A 66 19.81 -21.52 9.71
N PHE A 67 19.76 -22.37 8.68
CA PHE A 67 19.33 -23.76 8.84
C PHE A 67 20.51 -24.62 9.27
N GLU A 68 20.43 -25.20 10.45
CA GLU A 68 21.34 -26.17 10.99
C GLU A 68 20.53 -27.41 11.37
N ASN A 69 20.52 -28.39 10.46
CA ASN A 69 19.66 -29.57 10.54
C ASN A 69 19.55 -30.14 11.97
N PRO A 70 18.34 -30.33 12.56
CA PRO A 70 17.03 -30.21 11.90
C PRO A 70 16.29 -28.88 12.15
N HIS A 71 16.93 -27.82 12.61
CA HIS A 71 16.30 -26.58 13.05
C HIS A 71 16.83 -25.35 12.33
N PHE A 72 15.99 -24.30 12.27
CA PHE A 72 16.42 -22.95 11.98
C PHE A 72 16.88 -22.27 13.27
N ASN A 73 18.09 -21.74 13.28
CA ASN A 73 18.61 -20.89 14.33
C ASN A 73 18.43 -19.43 13.90
N ILE A 74 17.70 -18.67 14.68
CA ILE A 74 17.29 -17.30 14.37
C ILE A 74 17.91 -16.38 15.41
N SER A 75 18.74 -15.42 14.98
CA SER A 75 19.28 -14.39 15.87
C SER A 75 18.52 -13.09 15.74
N SER A 76 18.23 -12.44 16.86
CA SER A 76 17.49 -11.20 16.92
C SER A 76 18.06 -10.21 17.93
N SER A 77 17.52 -8.99 17.92
CA SER A 77 17.85 -7.96 18.93
C SER A 77 17.39 -8.31 20.36
N LYS A 78 16.56 -9.33 20.53
CA LYS A 78 16.04 -9.77 21.84
C LYS A 78 16.49 -11.15 22.26
N GLY A 79 17.31 -11.82 21.47
CA GLY A 79 17.81 -13.15 21.79
C GLY A 79 17.86 -14.09 20.59
N ARG A 80 18.03 -15.36 20.89
CA ARG A 80 18.11 -16.45 19.89
C ARG A 80 16.88 -17.33 20.01
N TYR A 81 16.38 -17.77 18.86
CA TYR A 81 15.20 -18.65 18.76
C TYR A 81 15.55 -19.83 17.88
N GLN A 82 14.85 -20.92 18.10
CA GLN A 82 14.91 -22.11 17.25
C GLN A 82 13.52 -22.50 16.77
N ALA A 83 13.41 -22.94 15.52
CA ALA A 83 12.17 -23.42 14.94
C ALA A 83 12.42 -24.50 13.90
N HIS A 84 11.46 -25.42 13.73
CA HIS A 84 11.51 -26.42 12.66
C HIS A 84 11.30 -25.78 11.28
N TYR A 85 10.54 -24.70 11.22
CA TYR A 85 10.25 -23.96 10.00
C TYR A 85 10.42 -22.47 10.23
N ALA A 86 10.88 -21.76 9.22
CA ALA A 86 10.96 -20.30 9.22
C ALA A 86 10.35 -19.74 7.91
N VAL A 87 9.47 -18.75 8.03
CA VAL A 87 8.82 -18.10 6.89
C VAL A 87 9.28 -16.65 6.83
N GLY A 88 9.94 -16.27 5.72
CA GLY A 88 10.39 -14.91 5.49
C GLY A 88 9.27 -14.04 4.94
N ALA A 89 8.68 -13.18 5.77
CA ALA A 89 7.64 -12.21 5.39
C ALA A 89 8.08 -10.76 5.57
N PHE A 90 9.36 -10.48 5.42
CA PHE A 90 10.04 -9.20 5.75
C PHE A 90 9.95 -8.13 4.64
N GLY A 91 9.24 -8.39 3.53
CA GLY A 91 9.02 -7.44 2.44
C GLY A 91 10.28 -7.11 1.63
N LYS A 92 10.23 -5.99 0.90
CA LYS A 92 11.25 -5.63 -0.10
C LYS A 92 12.52 -4.96 0.45
N LYS A 93 12.49 -4.44 1.67
CA LYS A 93 13.60 -3.67 2.26
C LYS A 93 14.10 -4.37 3.52
N SER A 94 14.75 -5.52 3.35
CA SER A 94 15.35 -6.24 4.46
C SER A 94 16.83 -6.50 4.22
N ASN A 95 17.62 -6.38 5.27
CA ASN A 95 19.02 -6.81 5.24
C ASN A 95 19.16 -8.34 5.17
N LEU A 96 18.09 -9.09 5.46
CA LEU A 96 18.10 -10.54 5.43
C LEU A 96 18.37 -11.12 4.04
N ASP A 97 17.95 -10.44 2.97
CA ASP A 97 18.27 -10.89 1.61
C ASP A 97 19.78 -10.98 1.38
N ARG A 98 20.54 -10.03 1.93
CA ARG A 98 22.01 -10.04 1.85
C ARG A 98 22.61 -11.11 2.76
N VAL A 99 22.11 -11.26 3.97
CA VAL A 99 22.57 -12.27 4.95
C VAL A 99 22.33 -13.68 4.42
N LEU A 100 21.17 -13.89 3.80
CA LEU A 100 20.78 -15.18 3.19
C LEU A 100 21.38 -15.41 1.80
N ASN A 101 22.31 -14.56 1.34
CA ASN A 101 22.95 -14.64 0.03
C ASN A 101 21.94 -14.75 -1.13
N ARG A 102 20.76 -14.16 -0.99
CA ARG A 102 19.75 -14.13 -2.05
C ARG A 102 20.16 -13.10 -3.09
N SER A 103 20.40 -13.54 -4.31
CA SER A 103 20.80 -12.66 -5.42
C SER A 103 19.62 -11.84 -5.97
N ILE A 104 18.96 -11.09 -5.09
CA ILE A 104 17.97 -10.10 -5.50
C ILE A 104 18.76 -8.84 -5.90
N LYS A 105 19.00 -8.68 -7.19
CA LYS A 105 19.49 -7.39 -7.70
C LYS A 105 18.35 -6.38 -7.53
N PRO A 106 18.51 -5.34 -6.69
CA PRO A 106 17.51 -4.29 -6.62
C PRO A 106 17.52 -3.55 -7.96
N GLU A 107 16.63 -3.88 -8.86
CA GLU A 107 16.38 -3.01 -10.00
C GLU A 107 15.92 -1.66 -9.45
N LYS A 108 16.63 -0.61 -9.81
CA LYS A 108 16.22 0.76 -9.48
C LYS A 108 14.89 1.00 -10.16
N SER A 109 13.81 1.03 -9.38
CA SER A 109 12.52 1.44 -9.91
C SER A 109 12.63 2.83 -10.51
N SER A 110 12.26 2.95 -11.77
CA SER A 110 12.14 4.25 -12.45
C SER A 110 10.83 4.98 -12.10
N TYR A 111 10.08 4.48 -11.11
CA TYR A 111 8.80 5.03 -10.68
C TYR A 111 8.89 5.65 -9.30
N LEU A 112 8.13 6.75 -9.12
CA LEU A 112 7.85 7.41 -7.85
C LEU A 112 6.41 7.12 -7.44
N GLY A 113 6.21 6.73 -6.19
CA GLY A 113 4.88 6.60 -5.58
C GLY A 113 4.68 7.69 -4.53
N VAL A 114 3.53 8.36 -4.57
CA VAL A 114 3.10 9.34 -3.57
C VAL A 114 1.75 8.92 -3.03
N LYS A 115 1.53 9.11 -1.73
CA LYS A 115 0.31 8.70 -1.05
C LYS A 115 -0.13 9.79 -0.07
N TYR A 116 -1.44 10.06 -0.09
CA TYR A 116 -2.13 10.95 0.83
C TYR A 116 -3.29 10.24 1.51
N HIS A 117 -3.55 10.59 2.75
CA HIS A 117 -4.80 10.31 3.42
C HIS A 117 -5.52 11.64 3.62
N VAL A 118 -6.72 11.75 3.06
CA VAL A 118 -7.45 13.02 2.97
C VAL A 118 -8.91 12.84 3.36
N ARG A 119 -9.60 13.96 3.65
CA ARG A 119 -11.06 14.03 3.60
C ARG A 119 -11.46 14.68 2.28
N THR A 120 -12.42 14.09 1.60
CA THR A 120 -12.89 14.58 0.30
C THR A 120 -14.31 14.13 0.02
N ASP A 121 -14.99 14.84 -0.85
CA ASP A 121 -16.30 14.44 -1.37
C ASP A 121 -16.13 13.55 -2.59
N PHE A 122 -15.90 12.26 -2.31
CA PHE A 122 -15.80 11.21 -3.34
C PHE A 122 -16.75 10.06 -3.02
N ALA A 123 -17.20 9.33 -4.04
CA ALA A 123 -18.15 8.23 -3.89
C ALA A 123 -17.61 7.14 -2.91
N ILE A 124 -18.40 6.82 -1.89
CA ILE A 124 -18.01 5.94 -0.80
C ILE A 124 -17.83 4.47 -1.21
N ASP A 125 -18.51 4.06 -2.27
CA ASP A 125 -18.61 2.70 -2.78
C ASP A 125 -17.76 2.45 -4.04
N THR A 126 -16.89 3.41 -4.39
CA THR A 126 -16.15 3.41 -5.64
C THR A 126 -14.65 3.39 -5.39
N VAL A 127 -13.92 2.56 -6.12
CA VAL A 127 -12.49 2.70 -6.34
C VAL A 127 -12.27 3.25 -7.74
N ALA A 128 -11.48 4.32 -7.86
CA ALA A 128 -11.16 4.89 -9.17
C ALA A 128 -9.67 4.83 -9.49
N LEU A 129 -9.37 4.67 -10.79
CA LEU A 129 -8.03 4.82 -11.36
C LEU A 129 -8.09 5.90 -12.45
N HIS A 130 -7.45 7.01 -12.19
CA HIS A 130 -7.38 8.14 -13.10
C HIS A 130 -6.01 8.16 -13.77
N ASN A 131 -5.96 7.91 -15.08
CA ASN A 131 -4.71 7.90 -15.83
C ASN A 131 -4.23 9.31 -16.12
N PHE A 132 -2.92 9.49 -16.10
CA PHE A 132 -2.24 10.69 -16.55
C PHE A 132 -0.94 10.30 -17.27
N ARG A 133 -0.31 11.24 -17.95
CA ARG A 133 0.90 10.98 -18.73
C ARG A 133 2.01 10.36 -17.89
N GLY A 134 2.27 9.08 -18.12
CA GLY A 134 3.33 8.33 -17.45
C GLY A 134 2.99 7.80 -16.07
N GLY A 135 1.67 7.74 -15.71
CA GLY A 135 1.25 7.18 -14.46
C GLY A 135 -0.26 7.08 -14.30
N TYR A 136 -0.69 6.74 -13.09
CA TYR A 136 -2.10 6.74 -12.69
C TYR A 136 -2.24 7.19 -11.23
N CYS A 137 -3.41 7.70 -10.89
CA CYS A 137 -3.82 8.07 -9.54
C CYS A 137 -5.02 7.21 -9.13
N GLY A 138 -4.90 6.50 -8.03
CA GLY A 138 -5.98 5.73 -7.43
C GLY A 138 -6.62 6.49 -6.28
N VAL A 139 -7.94 6.39 -6.14
CA VAL A 139 -8.68 6.89 -4.98
C VAL A 139 -9.70 5.88 -4.52
N ASN A 140 -9.82 5.70 -3.20
CA ASN A 140 -10.88 4.93 -2.56
C ASN A 140 -11.05 5.37 -1.12
N LYS A 141 -12.27 5.21 -0.59
CA LYS A 141 -12.55 5.37 0.83
C LYS A 141 -11.89 4.24 1.63
N ILE A 142 -11.37 4.56 2.79
CA ILE A 142 -10.92 3.63 3.84
C ILE A 142 -11.82 3.78 5.07
N GLU A 143 -11.35 3.53 6.27
CA GLU A 143 -12.11 3.75 7.52
C GLU A 143 -12.25 5.26 7.86
N ASP A 144 -13.16 5.57 8.79
CA ASP A 144 -13.29 6.87 9.48
C ASP A 144 -13.44 8.11 8.58
N ASP A 145 -14.17 7.98 7.46
CA ASP A 145 -14.37 9.04 6.45
C ASP A 145 -13.07 9.58 5.82
N VAL A 146 -12.02 8.77 5.87
CA VAL A 146 -10.75 9.04 5.22
C VAL A 146 -10.69 8.36 3.86
N TYR A 147 -10.11 9.06 2.91
CA TYR A 147 -9.81 8.53 1.57
C TYR A 147 -8.32 8.37 1.38
N ASN A 148 -7.95 7.29 0.72
CA ASN A 148 -6.60 7.06 0.25
C ASN A 148 -6.48 7.56 -1.19
N ILE A 149 -5.66 8.57 -1.42
CA ILE A 149 -5.21 8.98 -2.74
C ILE A 149 -3.78 8.49 -2.90
N CYS A 150 -3.53 7.71 -3.94
CA CYS A 150 -2.18 7.18 -4.19
C CYS A 150 -1.90 7.23 -5.69
N TYR A 151 -0.78 7.82 -6.08
CA TYR A 151 -0.38 7.78 -7.48
C TYR A 151 1.01 7.20 -7.68
N LEU A 152 1.18 6.57 -8.84
CA LEU A 152 2.44 6.06 -9.33
C LEU A 152 2.77 6.79 -10.63
N THR A 153 3.97 7.36 -10.71
CA THR A 153 4.43 8.12 -11.87
C THR A 153 5.84 7.71 -12.28
N LYS A 154 6.17 7.87 -13.57
CA LYS A 154 7.55 7.73 -14.02
C LYS A 154 8.44 8.75 -13.32
N GLY A 155 9.60 8.32 -12.81
CA GLY A 155 10.55 9.20 -12.11
C GLY A 155 11.05 10.39 -12.94
N ASN A 156 10.99 10.28 -14.27
CA ASN A 156 11.32 11.40 -15.16
C ASN A 156 10.33 12.57 -15.03
N ASN A 157 9.06 12.32 -14.74
CA ASN A 157 8.07 13.38 -14.51
C ASN A 157 8.50 14.25 -13.32
N PHE A 158 8.87 13.63 -12.20
CA PHE A 158 9.36 14.34 -11.04
C PHE A 158 10.67 15.11 -11.31
N LYS A 159 11.63 14.48 -12.02
CA LYS A 159 12.89 15.15 -12.36
C LYS A 159 12.70 16.40 -13.23
N GLN A 160 11.71 16.37 -14.14
CA GLN A 160 11.40 17.51 -15.02
C GLN A 160 10.68 18.63 -14.29
N SER A 161 9.79 18.29 -13.36
CA SER A 161 9.00 19.28 -12.62
C SER A 161 9.72 19.88 -11.40
N GLY A 162 10.71 19.19 -10.86
CA GLY A 162 11.55 19.65 -9.75
C GLY A 162 10.91 19.52 -8.35
N SER A 163 9.59 19.57 -8.23
CA SER A 163 8.86 19.35 -6.98
C SER A 163 7.62 18.46 -7.18
N ILE A 164 7.07 17.96 -6.09
CA ILE A 164 5.80 17.20 -6.09
C ILE A 164 4.67 18.09 -6.56
N GLU A 165 4.53 19.29 -6.00
CA GLU A 165 3.46 20.24 -6.29
C GLU A 165 3.47 20.68 -7.76
N SER A 166 4.66 20.98 -8.30
CA SER A 166 4.80 21.33 -9.73
C SER A 166 4.42 20.17 -10.63
N MET A 167 4.86 18.94 -10.28
CA MET A 167 4.51 17.75 -11.04
C MET A 167 2.99 17.46 -11.01
N GLU A 168 2.35 17.63 -9.87
CA GLU A 168 0.90 17.46 -9.73
C GLU A 168 0.16 18.49 -10.62
N THR A 169 0.55 19.75 -10.55
CA THR A 169 -0.06 20.83 -11.33
C THR A 169 0.15 20.63 -12.83
N ASP A 170 1.39 20.35 -13.26
CA ASP A 170 1.76 20.35 -14.67
C ASP A 170 1.38 19.06 -15.41
N ILE A 171 1.26 17.94 -14.67
CA ILE A 171 1.08 16.62 -15.26
C ILE A 171 -0.22 15.97 -14.80
N LEU A 172 -0.44 15.81 -13.48
CA LEU A 172 -1.59 15.08 -12.94
C LEU A 172 -2.90 15.84 -13.19
N PHE A 173 -2.91 17.16 -12.96
CA PHE A 173 -4.14 17.99 -13.07
C PHE A 173 -4.59 18.24 -14.51
N LYS A 174 -3.88 17.71 -15.51
CA LYS A 174 -4.38 17.62 -16.89
C LYS A 174 -5.56 16.65 -17.00
N ASN A 175 -5.60 15.61 -16.15
CA ASN A 175 -6.81 14.85 -15.97
C ASN A 175 -7.79 15.65 -15.09
N PRO A 176 -8.99 16.01 -15.61
CA PRO A 176 -9.95 16.83 -14.87
C PRO A 176 -10.47 16.16 -13.59
N TYR A 177 -10.56 14.83 -13.55
CA TYR A 177 -10.98 14.09 -12.35
C TYR A 177 -9.95 14.21 -11.23
N ILE A 178 -8.66 14.09 -11.54
CA ILE A 178 -7.59 14.28 -10.53
C ILE A 178 -7.61 15.72 -10.03
N ARG A 179 -7.73 16.70 -10.91
CA ARG A 179 -7.77 18.11 -10.54
C ARG A 179 -8.93 18.42 -9.59
N GLU A 180 -10.14 17.95 -9.89
CA GLU A 180 -11.30 18.18 -9.02
C GLU A 180 -11.18 17.41 -7.70
N LEU A 181 -10.67 16.17 -7.72
CA LEU A 181 -10.39 15.40 -6.52
C LEU A 181 -9.45 16.15 -5.57
N PHE A 182 -8.35 16.69 -6.07
CA PHE A 182 -7.39 17.42 -5.24
C PHE A 182 -7.94 18.76 -4.74
N LYS A 183 -8.77 19.45 -5.52
CA LYS A 183 -9.43 20.68 -5.08
C LYS A 183 -10.45 20.48 -3.96
N SER A 184 -11.17 19.35 -3.96
CA SER A 184 -12.17 19.00 -2.95
C SER A 184 -11.57 18.33 -1.72
N SER A 185 -10.25 18.07 -1.73
CA SER A 185 -9.58 17.35 -0.66
C SER A 185 -8.98 18.28 0.39
N ASP A 186 -9.18 17.89 1.67
CA ASP A 186 -8.51 18.45 2.84
C ASP A 186 -7.36 17.51 3.22
N PHE A 187 -6.12 18.00 3.09
CA PHE A 187 -4.87 17.24 3.24
C PHE A 187 -4.31 17.27 4.64
#